data_7e22950299669d673c77ba6220d83c2b
#
_entry.id   7e22950299669d673c77ba6220d83c2b
#
_cell.length_a   1.000
_cell.length_b   1.000
_cell.length_c   1.000
_cell.angle_alpha   90.00
_cell.angle_beta   90.00
_cell.angle_gamma   90.00
#
_symmetry.space_group_name_H-M   'P 1'
#
loop_
_entity.id
_entity.type
_entity.pdbx_description
1 polymer ?
#
loop_
_entity_poly.entity_id
_entity_poly.type
_entity_poly.pdbx_seq_one_letter_code
_entity_poly.pdbx_strand_id
1 'polypeptide(L)'
;MRKNRLRLAGVLAAALVVTGLGVPAAQAHGKPATLADLAQRHGRYFGSATDNPELVDEPYKQILGSEFNQITPGNGMKWYATEPEQGVFDFSAGDEIVNLARAHHQKVRGHTLVWHSQLPDWVTSRAWTAGELRAVLKKHIQTEVRHYRGKVFAWDVVNEAFNEDGTYRETVFYKTLGPGYIADALRWARQADPKVKLYLNDYNIEAVGAKSDAYYNLAKELKAQGVPLDGIGLQAHLALQYGYPTTLEDNLRRFSKLGLDTALTEVDIRMILPATEEKLAQQAEWYADVTEACLAVRRCVGITVWDWTDKYSWIPAFFEGEGAALPWDEQFQPKPAYFAIRGALK
;
A
#
# COMPACT_ATOMS: atom_id res chain seq x y z
N MET A 1 -106.77 -15.88 10.58
CA MET A 1 -106.19 -14.68 9.91
C MET A 1 -105.76 -13.71 10.93
N ARG A 2 -104.45 -13.67 11.29
CA ARG A 2 -103.88 -12.62 12.10
C ARG A 2 -102.43 -12.47 11.68
N LYS A 3 -102.07 -11.28 11.17
CA LYS A 3 -100.75 -10.88 10.76
C LYS A 3 -99.89 -10.48 12.01
N ASN A 4 -98.83 -11.18 12.27
CA ASN A 4 -97.85 -10.78 13.26
C ASN A 4 -96.75 -9.98 12.57
N ARG A 5 -96.52 -8.73 13.06
CA ARG A 5 -95.38 -7.90 12.64
C ARG A 5 -94.26 -8.16 13.63
N LEU A 6 -93.10 -8.64 13.18
CA LEU A 6 -91.86 -8.62 13.96
C LEU A 6 -91.18 -7.25 13.81
N ARG A 7 -90.83 -6.69 14.96
CA ARG A 7 -89.97 -5.49 15.00
C ARG A 7 -88.51 -5.95 15.02
N LEU A 8 -87.73 -5.44 14.07
CA LEU A 8 -86.27 -5.59 14.12
C LEU A 8 -85.68 -4.50 15.04
N ALA A 9 -84.91 -4.90 16.07
CA ALA A 9 -84.09 -4.00 16.87
C ALA A 9 -82.69 -3.86 16.21
N GLY A 10 -82.37 -2.63 15.82
CA GLY A 10 -81.03 -2.36 15.28
C GLY A 10 -79.99 -2.25 16.40
N VAL A 11 -78.92 -3.00 16.29
CA VAL A 11 -77.72 -2.89 17.12
C VAL A 11 -76.72 -2.01 16.41
N LEU A 12 -76.48 -0.80 16.96
CA LEU A 12 -75.36 0.06 16.54
C LEU A 12 -74.04 -0.56 17.06
N ALA A 13 -73.17 -1.03 16.17
CA ALA A 13 -71.80 -1.37 16.47
C ALA A 13 -70.93 -0.08 16.32
N ALA A 14 -70.38 0.38 17.45
CA ALA A 14 -69.40 1.47 17.45
C ALA A 14 -68.04 0.89 17.03
N ALA A 15 -67.52 1.31 15.87
CA ALA A 15 -66.18 0.97 15.44
C ALA A 15 -65.14 1.87 16.18
N LEU A 16 -64.32 1.30 17.03
CA LEU A 16 -63.14 1.95 17.57
C LEU A 16 -62.07 2.01 16.49
N VAL A 17 -61.77 3.24 16.00
CA VAL A 17 -60.60 3.49 15.18
C VAL A 17 -59.39 3.60 16.08
N VAL A 18 -58.57 2.55 16.14
CA VAL A 18 -57.24 2.59 16.75
C VAL A 18 -56.29 3.27 15.77
N THR A 19 -56.02 4.54 16.02
CA THR A 19 -54.91 5.25 15.31
C THR A 19 -53.60 4.72 15.86
N GLY A 20 -53.01 3.75 15.15
CA GLY A 20 -51.66 3.29 15.39
C GLY A 20 -50.66 4.44 15.13
N LEU A 21 -50.11 4.99 16.21
CA LEU A 21 -48.90 5.82 16.11
C LEU A 21 -47.77 4.94 15.57
N GLY A 22 -47.50 5.06 14.28
CA GLY A 22 -46.34 4.42 13.63
C GLY A 22 -45.06 4.96 14.31
N VAL A 23 -44.40 4.12 15.07
CA VAL A 23 -43.01 4.35 15.52
C VAL A 23 -42.16 4.44 14.27
N PRO A 24 -41.44 5.55 14.01
CA PRO A 24 -40.55 5.61 12.85
C PRO A 24 -39.52 4.48 13.02
N ALA A 25 -39.44 3.60 12.04
CA ALA A 25 -38.39 2.58 11.99
C ALA A 25 -37.05 3.30 12.11
N ALA A 26 -36.28 3.01 13.15
CA ALA A 26 -34.92 3.45 13.28
C ALA A 26 -34.19 3.00 12.01
N GLN A 27 -33.78 3.97 11.17
CA GLN A 27 -32.92 3.69 10.04
C GLN A 27 -31.67 3.02 10.62
N ALA A 28 -31.47 1.75 10.30
CA ALA A 28 -30.22 1.06 10.57
C ALA A 28 -29.13 1.86 9.83
N HIS A 29 -28.41 2.70 10.55
CA HIS A 29 -27.24 3.38 10.01
C HIS A 29 -26.23 2.25 9.76
N GLY A 30 -26.09 1.87 8.48
CA GLY A 30 -25.04 0.94 8.06
C GLY A 30 -23.69 1.44 8.58
N LYS A 31 -22.76 0.51 8.90
CA LYS A 31 -21.39 0.90 9.28
C LYS A 31 -20.86 1.93 8.30
N PRO A 32 -20.19 3.00 8.77
CA PRO A 32 -19.54 3.95 7.87
C PRO A 32 -18.59 3.21 6.92
N ALA A 33 -18.61 3.59 5.62
CA ALA A 33 -17.70 3.00 4.65
C ALA A 33 -16.24 3.20 5.08
N THR A 34 -15.42 2.17 4.96
CA THR A 34 -13.99 2.18 5.29
C THR A 34 -13.16 2.87 4.21
N LEU A 35 -11.86 3.11 4.43
CA LEU A 35 -10.96 3.61 3.38
C LEU A 35 -10.91 2.63 2.19
N ALA A 36 -10.88 1.33 2.47
CA ALA A 36 -10.94 0.28 1.46
C ALA A 36 -12.22 0.36 0.61
N ASP A 37 -13.39 0.51 1.25
CA ASP A 37 -14.67 0.62 0.54
C ASP A 37 -14.72 1.84 -0.37
N LEU A 38 -14.23 2.98 0.14
CA LEU A 38 -14.21 4.23 -0.62
C LEU A 38 -13.27 4.15 -1.81
N ALA A 39 -12.03 3.70 -1.62
CA ALA A 39 -11.06 3.53 -2.69
C ALA A 39 -11.55 2.53 -3.76
N GLN A 40 -12.21 1.45 -3.35
CA GLN A 40 -12.73 0.45 -4.26
C GLN A 40 -13.81 1.00 -5.21
N ARG A 41 -14.59 2.01 -4.81
CA ARG A 41 -15.56 2.70 -5.68
C ARG A 41 -14.89 3.36 -6.88
N HIS A 42 -13.62 3.76 -6.71
CA HIS A 42 -12.79 4.33 -7.77
C HIS A 42 -11.93 3.28 -8.49
N GLY A 43 -12.11 1.97 -8.19
CA GLY A 43 -11.28 0.90 -8.74
C GLY A 43 -9.85 0.93 -8.24
N ARG A 44 -9.60 1.48 -7.03
CA ARG A 44 -8.30 1.56 -6.36
C ARG A 44 -8.28 0.68 -5.14
N TYR A 45 -7.08 0.31 -4.67
CA TYR A 45 -6.90 -0.19 -3.32
C TYR A 45 -6.45 0.94 -2.37
N PHE A 46 -6.76 0.79 -1.09
CA PHE A 46 -6.13 1.53 -0.02
C PHE A 46 -5.54 0.53 0.97
N GLY A 47 -4.24 0.55 1.12
CA GLY A 47 -3.47 -0.45 1.84
C GLY A 47 -2.66 0.10 2.99
N SER A 48 -2.07 -0.82 3.77
CA SER A 48 -1.08 -0.53 4.80
C SER A 48 0.08 -1.52 4.72
N ALA A 49 1.28 -1.05 5.06
CA ALA A 49 2.33 -1.96 5.49
C ALA A 49 2.03 -2.46 6.91
N THR A 50 2.65 -3.58 7.30
CA THR A 50 2.60 -4.15 8.65
C THR A 50 3.78 -5.11 8.86
N ASP A 51 4.17 -5.30 10.12
CA ASP A 51 5.19 -6.27 10.50
C ASP A 51 4.66 -7.27 11.55
N ASN A 52 5.35 -8.40 11.68
CA ASN A 52 4.91 -9.49 12.56
C ASN A 52 4.79 -9.10 14.04
N PRO A 53 5.70 -8.28 14.63
CA PRO A 53 5.56 -7.89 16.04
C PRO A 53 4.28 -7.13 16.36
N GLU A 54 3.72 -6.39 15.40
CA GLU A 54 2.50 -5.60 15.55
C GLU A 54 1.24 -6.48 15.62
N LEU A 55 1.31 -7.67 15.02
CA LEU A 55 0.19 -8.61 14.91
C LEU A 55 -0.21 -9.25 16.24
N VAL A 56 0.52 -9.04 17.33
CA VAL A 56 0.11 -9.46 18.68
C VAL A 56 -0.91 -8.49 19.30
N ASP A 57 -1.03 -7.28 18.76
CA ASP A 57 -1.94 -6.23 19.22
C ASP A 57 -3.32 -6.40 18.57
N GLU A 58 -4.29 -6.92 19.32
CA GLU A 58 -5.62 -7.19 18.77
C GLU A 58 -6.37 -5.95 18.25
N PRO A 59 -6.39 -4.79 18.93
CA PRO A 59 -6.94 -3.56 18.36
C PRO A 59 -6.27 -3.15 17.05
N TYR A 60 -4.94 -3.30 16.92
CA TYR A 60 -4.21 -3.06 15.70
C TYR A 60 -4.71 -3.94 14.55
N LYS A 61 -4.77 -5.25 14.76
CA LYS A 61 -5.25 -6.21 13.75
C LYS A 61 -6.68 -5.95 13.29
N GLN A 62 -7.57 -5.54 14.21
CA GLN A 62 -8.96 -5.24 13.88
C GLN A 62 -9.08 -4.07 12.92
N ILE A 63 -8.30 -3.00 13.12
CA ILE A 63 -8.27 -1.84 12.22
C ILE A 63 -7.59 -2.23 10.89
N LEU A 64 -6.43 -2.90 10.95
CA LEU A 64 -5.72 -3.40 9.78
C LEU A 64 -6.62 -4.29 8.89
N GLY A 65 -7.38 -5.18 9.50
CA GLY A 65 -8.26 -6.11 8.79
C GLY A 65 -9.56 -5.49 8.25
N SER A 66 -9.95 -4.31 8.72
CA SER A 66 -11.22 -3.67 8.35
C SER A 66 -11.06 -2.44 7.46
N GLU A 67 -10.09 -1.58 7.71
CA GLU A 67 -9.94 -0.30 6.99
C GLU A 67 -9.19 -0.44 5.66
N PHE A 68 -8.44 -1.54 5.46
CA PHE A 68 -7.56 -1.72 4.32
C PHE A 68 -7.94 -2.96 3.49
N ASN A 69 -7.71 -2.90 2.17
CA ASN A 69 -7.92 -4.03 1.25
C ASN A 69 -6.63 -4.47 0.54
N GLN A 70 -5.47 -3.96 1.00
CA GLN A 70 -4.15 -4.38 0.54
C GLN A 70 -3.18 -4.31 1.73
N ILE A 71 -2.25 -5.27 1.79
CA ILE A 71 -1.19 -5.35 2.80
C ILE A 71 0.17 -5.47 2.10
N THR A 72 1.17 -4.78 2.66
CA THR A 72 2.58 -4.95 2.31
C THR A 72 3.34 -5.43 3.55
N PRO A 73 3.97 -6.62 3.53
CA PRO A 73 4.89 -7.03 4.59
C PRO A 73 6.09 -6.07 4.64
N GLY A 74 6.25 -5.34 5.75
CA GLY A 74 7.29 -4.32 5.90
C GLY A 74 8.69 -4.92 5.92
N ASN A 75 8.88 -6.07 6.58
CA ASN A 75 10.18 -6.73 6.72
C ASN A 75 10.17 -8.23 6.34
N GLY A 76 9.05 -8.92 6.52
CA GLY A 76 8.98 -10.39 6.41
C GLY A 76 9.25 -10.99 5.02
N MET A 77 9.33 -10.15 3.97
CA MET A 77 9.68 -10.56 2.59
C MET A 77 10.97 -9.92 2.09
N LYS A 78 11.78 -9.30 2.95
CA LYS A 78 13.11 -8.77 2.58
C LYS A 78 14.14 -9.88 2.62
N TRP A 79 15.21 -9.75 1.85
CA TRP A 79 16.20 -10.83 1.65
C TRP A 79 16.79 -11.36 2.96
N TYR A 80 17.13 -10.48 3.92
CA TYR A 80 17.68 -10.93 5.21
C TYR A 80 16.74 -11.87 5.98
N ALA A 81 15.42 -11.70 5.80
CA ALA A 81 14.42 -12.53 6.46
C ALA A 81 14.15 -13.83 5.69
N THR A 82 14.10 -13.76 4.34
CA THR A 82 13.69 -14.89 3.50
C THR A 82 14.81 -15.84 3.14
N GLU A 83 16.10 -15.41 3.21
CA GLU A 83 17.28 -16.26 2.96
C GLU A 83 18.42 -15.84 3.91
N PRO A 84 18.26 -16.05 5.24
CA PRO A 84 19.24 -15.61 6.25
C PRO A 84 20.62 -16.26 6.07
N GLU A 85 20.68 -17.49 5.57
CA GLU A 85 21.89 -18.19 5.17
C GLU A 85 21.81 -18.60 3.70
N GLN A 86 22.93 -18.61 2.99
CA GLN A 86 22.96 -18.89 1.56
C GLN A 86 22.30 -20.23 1.22
N GLY A 87 21.17 -20.17 0.54
CA GLY A 87 20.43 -21.35 0.10
C GLY A 87 19.47 -21.93 1.15
N VAL A 88 19.41 -21.36 2.35
CA VAL A 88 18.45 -21.71 3.40
C VAL A 88 17.33 -20.66 3.42
N PHE A 89 16.14 -21.08 3.03
CA PHE A 89 14.99 -20.18 2.91
C PHE A 89 14.04 -20.33 4.09
N ASP A 90 13.62 -19.21 4.66
CA ASP A 90 12.58 -19.11 5.68
C ASP A 90 11.51 -18.11 5.24
N PHE A 91 10.31 -18.58 5.00
CA PHE A 91 9.17 -17.76 4.61
C PHE A 91 8.14 -17.58 5.72
N SER A 92 8.44 -18.03 6.94
CA SER A 92 7.47 -18.06 8.05
C SER A 92 6.88 -16.69 8.36
N ALA A 93 7.72 -15.64 8.41
CA ALA A 93 7.28 -14.27 8.69
C ALA A 93 6.35 -13.73 7.58
N GLY A 94 6.74 -13.86 6.32
CA GLY A 94 5.91 -13.44 5.19
C GLY A 94 4.62 -14.27 5.08
N ASP A 95 4.68 -15.57 5.32
CA ASP A 95 3.51 -16.47 5.26
C ASP A 95 2.46 -16.10 6.34
N GLU A 96 2.87 -15.69 7.54
CA GLU A 96 1.96 -15.21 8.58
C GLU A 96 1.15 -14.00 8.09
N ILE A 97 1.82 -12.99 7.53
CA ILE A 97 1.16 -11.78 7.01
C ILE A 97 0.28 -12.11 5.80
N VAL A 98 0.74 -12.97 4.89
CA VAL A 98 -0.08 -13.43 3.75
C VAL A 98 -1.33 -14.17 4.22
N ASN A 99 -1.24 -15.00 5.24
CA ASN A 99 -2.38 -15.73 5.78
C ASN A 99 -3.37 -14.79 6.45
N LEU A 100 -2.89 -13.80 7.21
CA LEU A 100 -3.73 -12.73 7.76
C LEU A 100 -4.47 -11.97 6.66
N ALA A 101 -3.75 -11.49 5.65
CA ALA A 101 -4.33 -10.76 4.53
C ALA A 101 -5.42 -11.58 3.81
N ARG A 102 -5.17 -12.88 3.58
CA ARG A 102 -6.17 -13.79 2.98
C ARG A 102 -7.41 -13.97 3.85
N ALA A 103 -7.26 -14.06 5.16
CA ALA A 103 -8.39 -14.18 6.09
C ALA A 103 -9.29 -12.93 6.04
N HIS A 104 -8.73 -11.77 5.73
CA HIS A 104 -9.43 -10.50 5.56
C HIS A 104 -9.74 -10.11 4.11
N HIS A 105 -9.55 -11.03 3.14
CA HIS A 105 -9.76 -10.79 1.70
C HIS A 105 -8.94 -9.63 1.13
N GLN A 106 -7.76 -9.37 1.69
CA GLN A 106 -6.84 -8.32 1.27
C GLN A 106 -5.84 -8.84 0.23
N LYS A 107 -5.44 -7.94 -0.69
CA LYS A 107 -4.35 -8.21 -1.63
C LYS A 107 -3.01 -8.08 -0.92
N VAL A 108 -2.00 -8.81 -1.37
CA VAL A 108 -0.63 -8.70 -0.83
C VAL A 108 0.30 -8.17 -1.91
N ARG A 109 1.05 -7.09 -1.59
CA ARG A 109 2.18 -6.60 -2.37
C ARG A 109 3.45 -7.15 -1.74
N GLY A 110 4.27 -7.87 -2.51
CA GLY A 110 5.56 -8.37 -2.06
C GLY A 110 6.61 -7.26 -2.05
N HIS A 111 7.35 -7.14 -0.94
CA HIS A 111 8.37 -6.13 -0.74
C HIS A 111 9.55 -6.72 0.04
N THR A 112 10.71 -6.84 -0.52
CA THR A 112 11.18 -6.53 -1.88
C THR A 112 12.26 -7.55 -2.29
N LEU A 113 12.32 -7.90 -3.58
CA LEU A 113 13.21 -8.98 -4.03
C LEU A 113 14.68 -8.55 -4.08
N VAL A 114 14.98 -7.33 -4.52
CA VAL A 114 16.35 -6.81 -4.66
C VAL A 114 16.42 -5.40 -4.10
N TRP A 115 17.15 -5.25 -3.02
CA TRP A 115 17.40 -3.96 -2.37
C TRP A 115 18.83 -3.90 -1.83
N HIS A 116 19.43 -2.74 -1.75
CA HIS A 116 20.78 -2.55 -1.25
C HIS A 116 20.89 -2.58 0.27
N SER A 117 19.77 -2.42 0.96
CA SER A 117 19.68 -2.44 2.43
C SER A 117 19.06 -3.74 2.93
N GLN A 118 19.19 -4.02 4.22
CA GLN A 118 18.67 -5.21 4.88
C GLN A 118 18.98 -6.50 4.11
N LEU A 119 20.21 -6.60 3.61
CA LEU A 119 20.76 -7.82 3.05
C LEU A 119 21.38 -8.69 4.16
N PRO A 120 21.34 -10.01 4.04
CA PRO A 120 22.05 -10.87 4.98
C PRO A 120 23.58 -10.72 4.83
N ASP A 121 24.31 -10.91 5.91
CA ASP A 121 25.77 -10.71 5.96
C ASP A 121 26.52 -11.50 4.89
N TRP A 122 26.08 -12.72 4.57
CA TRP A 122 26.73 -13.56 3.56
C TRP A 122 26.66 -12.94 2.14
N VAL A 123 25.74 -12.01 1.86
CA VAL A 123 25.69 -11.27 0.60
C VAL A 123 26.68 -10.11 0.60
N THR A 124 26.84 -9.43 1.74
CA THR A 124 27.61 -8.15 1.82
C THR A 124 29.06 -8.34 2.24
N SER A 125 29.40 -9.44 2.93
CA SER A 125 30.71 -9.64 3.57
C SER A 125 31.81 -10.23 2.66
N ARG A 126 31.49 -10.51 1.39
CA ARG A 126 32.47 -11.13 0.45
C ARG A 126 32.51 -10.41 -0.88
N ALA A 127 33.64 -10.58 -1.59
CA ALA A 127 33.73 -10.24 -3.00
C ALA A 127 33.03 -11.32 -3.86
N TRP A 128 32.31 -10.88 -4.87
CA TRP A 128 31.58 -11.74 -5.81
C TRP A 128 32.18 -11.65 -7.19
N THR A 129 32.29 -12.79 -7.88
CA THR A 129 32.37 -12.78 -9.33
C THR A 129 30.96 -12.50 -9.91
N ALA A 130 30.92 -11.93 -11.12
CA ALA A 130 29.63 -11.67 -11.80
C ALA A 130 28.80 -12.95 -12.00
N GLY A 131 29.45 -14.07 -12.29
CA GLY A 131 28.78 -15.36 -12.47
C GLY A 131 28.14 -15.89 -11.18
N GLU A 132 28.85 -15.81 -10.06
CA GLU A 132 28.34 -16.25 -8.75
C GLU A 132 27.18 -15.39 -8.29
N LEU A 133 27.33 -14.05 -8.31
CA LEU A 133 26.28 -13.16 -7.86
C LEU A 133 25.02 -13.26 -8.72
N ARG A 134 25.18 -13.40 -10.04
CA ARG A 134 24.07 -13.63 -10.97
C ARG A 134 23.30 -14.92 -10.64
N ALA A 135 24.00 -16.01 -10.34
CA ALA A 135 23.39 -17.29 -9.99
C ALA A 135 22.63 -17.22 -8.67
N VAL A 136 23.22 -16.60 -7.64
CA VAL A 136 22.61 -16.38 -6.33
C VAL A 136 21.38 -15.52 -6.43
N LEU A 137 21.50 -14.34 -7.05
CA LEU A 137 20.40 -13.40 -7.24
C LEU A 137 19.21 -14.04 -7.99
N LYS A 138 19.50 -14.79 -9.05
CA LYS A 138 18.47 -15.55 -9.79
C LYS A 138 17.78 -16.58 -8.92
N LYS A 139 18.55 -17.36 -8.13
CA LYS A 139 18.00 -18.37 -7.24
C LYS A 139 17.10 -17.74 -6.19
N HIS A 140 17.56 -16.68 -5.53
CA HIS A 140 16.78 -15.93 -4.54
C HIS A 140 15.45 -15.48 -5.12
N ILE A 141 15.46 -14.65 -6.16
CA ILE A 141 14.25 -14.13 -6.81
C ILE A 141 13.29 -15.25 -7.20
N GLN A 142 13.79 -16.28 -7.89
CA GLN A 142 12.91 -17.34 -8.39
C GLN A 142 12.34 -18.21 -7.28
N THR A 143 13.06 -18.41 -6.18
CA THR A 143 12.59 -19.22 -5.06
C THR A 143 11.49 -18.49 -4.32
N GLU A 144 11.69 -17.23 -3.98
CA GLU A 144 10.71 -16.42 -3.27
C GLU A 144 9.45 -16.17 -4.11
N VAL A 145 9.59 -15.75 -5.36
CA VAL A 145 8.43 -15.51 -6.24
C VAL A 145 7.63 -16.80 -6.48
N ARG A 146 8.27 -17.97 -6.59
CA ARG A 146 7.54 -19.26 -6.71
C ARG A 146 6.80 -19.61 -5.42
N HIS A 147 7.38 -19.35 -4.25
CA HIS A 147 6.72 -19.61 -2.97
C HIS A 147 5.43 -18.81 -2.82
N TYR A 148 5.46 -17.55 -3.23
CA TYR A 148 4.30 -16.65 -3.17
C TYR A 148 3.43 -16.61 -4.44
N ARG A 149 3.70 -17.46 -5.41
CA ARG A 149 2.95 -17.49 -6.68
C ARG A 149 1.45 -17.66 -6.45
N GLY A 150 0.68 -16.72 -7.03
CA GLY A 150 -0.78 -16.67 -6.89
C GLY A 150 -1.28 -16.17 -5.53
N LYS A 151 -0.37 -15.83 -4.59
CA LYS A 151 -0.69 -15.23 -3.29
C LYS A 151 -0.41 -13.72 -3.29
N VAL A 152 0.60 -13.27 -4.02
CA VAL A 152 1.04 -11.88 -4.17
C VAL A 152 0.57 -11.34 -5.52
N PHE A 153 -0.01 -10.15 -5.55
CA PHE A 153 -0.53 -9.56 -6.81
C PHE A 153 0.50 -8.67 -7.53
N ALA A 154 1.46 -8.12 -6.79
CA ALA A 154 2.52 -7.26 -7.30
C ALA A 154 3.80 -7.44 -6.48
N TRP A 155 4.98 -7.35 -7.11
CA TRP A 155 6.29 -7.35 -6.48
C TRP A 155 7.03 -6.05 -6.74
N ASP A 156 7.65 -5.51 -5.71
CA ASP A 156 8.76 -4.57 -5.84
C ASP A 156 10.02 -5.39 -6.16
N VAL A 157 10.34 -5.47 -7.46
CA VAL A 157 11.42 -6.35 -7.93
C VAL A 157 12.77 -5.76 -7.63
N VAL A 158 12.94 -4.47 -7.88
CA VAL A 158 14.13 -3.71 -7.49
C VAL A 158 13.69 -2.45 -6.76
N ASN A 159 14.22 -2.26 -5.57
CA ASN A 159 13.97 -1.12 -4.72
C ASN A 159 15.20 -0.21 -4.68
N GLU A 160 14.99 1.11 -4.87
CA GLU A 160 15.96 2.18 -4.65
C GLU A 160 17.24 2.04 -5.48
N ALA A 161 17.08 1.94 -6.80
CA ALA A 161 18.20 1.72 -7.72
C ALA A 161 19.05 2.98 -7.98
N PHE A 162 18.54 4.20 -7.71
CA PHE A 162 19.19 5.44 -8.05
C PHE A 162 19.49 6.33 -6.84
N ASN A 163 20.54 7.15 -6.99
CA ASN A 163 20.84 8.28 -6.11
C ASN A 163 19.96 9.49 -6.46
N GLU A 164 19.96 10.52 -5.61
CA GLU A 164 19.16 11.73 -5.80
C GLU A 164 19.48 12.51 -7.08
N ASP A 165 20.70 12.41 -7.57
CA ASP A 165 21.16 13.04 -8.84
C ASP A 165 20.80 12.23 -10.11
N GLY A 166 20.12 11.08 -9.93
CA GLY A 166 19.75 10.19 -11.03
C GLY A 166 20.84 9.22 -11.49
N THR A 167 22.00 9.20 -10.83
CA THR A 167 23.01 8.16 -11.07
C THR A 167 22.62 6.85 -10.41
N TYR A 168 23.07 5.72 -10.95
CA TYR A 168 22.85 4.42 -10.31
C TYR A 168 23.49 4.37 -8.92
N ARG A 169 22.77 3.85 -7.95
CA ARG A 169 23.30 3.57 -6.62
C ARG A 169 24.36 2.47 -6.70
N GLU A 170 25.52 2.72 -6.12
CA GLU A 170 26.64 1.79 -6.13
C GLU A 170 26.48 0.60 -5.19
N THR A 171 25.43 -0.19 -5.41
CA THR A 171 25.11 -1.40 -4.67
C THR A 171 26.08 -2.54 -5.04
N VAL A 172 26.10 -3.63 -4.25
CA VAL A 172 26.84 -4.84 -4.61
C VAL A 172 26.38 -5.40 -5.98
N PHE A 173 25.09 -5.25 -6.30
CA PHE A 173 24.52 -5.72 -7.57
C PHE A 173 25.02 -4.86 -8.75
N TYR A 174 24.94 -3.53 -8.63
CA TYR A 174 25.38 -2.64 -9.68
C TYR A 174 26.88 -2.72 -9.94
N LYS A 175 27.70 -2.71 -8.85
CA LYS A 175 29.17 -2.80 -8.98
C LYS A 175 29.64 -4.09 -9.64
N THR A 176 28.95 -5.20 -9.38
CA THR A 176 29.37 -6.52 -9.86
C THR A 176 28.75 -6.89 -11.20
N LEU A 177 27.49 -6.51 -11.44
CA LEU A 177 26.71 -6.96 -12.60
C LEU A 177 26.43 -5.84 -13.61
N GLY A 178 26.72 -4.57 -13.27
CA GLY A 178 26.32 -3.40 -14.04
C GLY A 178 24.81 -3.18 -14.04
N PRO A 179 24.29 -2.16 -14.75
CA PRO A 179 22.86 -1.79 -14.72
C PRO A 179 21.92 -2.88 -15.25
N GLY A 180 22.43 -3.85 -16.00
CA GLY A 180 21.65 -4.97 -16.55
C GLY A 180 21.01 -5.87 -15.50
N TYR A 181 21.46 -5.82 -14.23
CA TYR A 181 20.88 -6.64 -13.18
C TYR A 181 19.37 -6.38 -12.97
N ILE A 182 18.92 -5.13 -13.24
CA ILE A 182 17.49 -4.76 -13.12
C ILE A 182 16.65 -5.52 -14.16
N ALA A 183 17.10 -5.54 -15.40
CA ALA A 183 16.42 -6.26 -16.48
C ALA A 183 16.40 -7.78 -16.20
N ASP A 184 17.51 -8.32 -15.70
CA ASP A 184 17.63 -9.73 -15.34
C ASP A 184 16.67 -10.07 -14.19
N ALA A 185 16.62 -9.26 -13.12
CA ALA A 185 15.73 -9.47 -11.99
C ALA A 185 14.25 -9.51 -12.43
N LEU A 186 13.81 -8.56 -13.25
CA LEU A 186 12.47 -8.52 -13.82
C LEU A 186 12.16 -9.77 -14.66
N ARG A 187 13.09 -10.21 -15.52
CA ARG A 187 12.92 -11.43 -16.33
C ARG A 187 12.81 -12.68 -15.45
N TRP A 188 13.64 -12.79 -14.41
CA TRP A 188 13.61 -13.96 -13.51
C TRP A 188 12.34 -13.99 -12.66
N ALA A 189 11.87 -12.85 -12.18
CA ALA A 189 10.59 -12.76 -11.48
C ALA A 189 9.42 -13.17 -12.39
N ARG A 190 9.39 -12.69 -13.64
CA ARG A 190 8.36 -13.07 -14.62
C ARG A 190 8.40 -14.55 -14.99
N GLN A 191 9.60 -15.15 -15.06
CA GLN A 191 9.76 -16.61 -15.29
C GLN A 191 9.19 -17.42 -14.11
N ALA A 192 9.31 -16.92 -12.88
CA ALA A 192 8.83 -17.60 -11.68
C ALA A 192 7.30 -17.48 -11.52
N ASP A 193 6.73 -16.28 -11.79
CA ASP A 193 5.30 -16.07 -11.85
C ASP A 193 4.91 -15.24 -13.10
N PRO A 194 4.31 -15.89 -14.11
CA PRO A 194 3.90 -15.22 -15.34
C PRO A 194 2.79 -14.16 -15.17
N LYS A 195 2.07 -14.16 -14.05
CA LYS A 195 0.87 -13.33 -13.86
C LYS A 195 1.05 -12.16 -12.91
N VAL A 196 2.01 -12.23 -11.99
CA VAL A 196 2.26 -11.19 -10.99
C VAL A 196 2.70 -9.89 -11.65
N LYS A 197 2.31 -8.76 -11.09
CA LYS A 197 2.74 -7.43 -11.55
C LYS A 197 4.15 -7.13 -11.03
N LEU A 198 5.01 -6.61 -11.88
CA LEU A 198 6.42 -6.32 -11.56
C LEU A 198 6.67 -4.82 -11.57
N TYR A 199 7.17 -4.30 -10.45
CA TYR A 199 7.41 -2.89 -10.21
C TYR A 199 8.89 -2.62 -9.91
N LEU A 200 9.32 -1.41 -10.26
CA LEU A 200 10.47 -0.73 -9.65
C LEU A 200 9.91 0.26 -8.65
N ASN A 201 10.55 0.42 -7.50
CA ASN A 201 10.05 1.22 -6.39
C ASN A 201 11.16 2.11 -5.83
N ASP A 202 10.88 3.38 -5.55
CA ASP A 202 11.86 4.30 -4.93
C ASP A 202 11.16 5.49 -4.25
N TYR A 203 11.88 6.15 -3.33
CA TYR A 203 11.52 7.40 -2.69
C TYR A 203 12.09 8.61 -3.47
N ASN A 204 11.58 9.80 -3.16
CA ASN A 204 11.97 11.06 -3.81
C ASN A 204 11.84 11.05 -5.34
N ILE A 205 10.91 10.23 -5.86
CA ILE A 205 10.53 10.22 -7.27
C ILE A 205 9.08 10.68 -7.48
N GLU A 206 8.50 11.31 -6.47
CA GLU A 206 7.14 11.85 -6.51
C GLU A 206 7.05 13.04 -7.45
N ALA A 207 8.00 13.97 -7.34
CA ALA A 207 8.10 15.11 -8.25
C ALA A 207 8.91 14.78 -9.53
N VAL A 208 8.69 15.57 -10.58
CA VAL A 208 9.56 15.60 -11.77
C VAL A 208 10.92 16.15 -11.34
N GLY A 209 11.99 15.40 -11.57
CA GLY A 209 13.36 15.75 -11.19
C GLY A 209 14.35 14.69 -11.62
N ALA A 210 15.64 14.89 -11.34
CA ALA A 210 16.73 14.06 -11.85
C ALA A 210 16.52 12.55 -11.58
N LYS A 211 16.15 12.20 -10.33
CA LYS A 211 15.91 10.80 -9.92
C LYS A 211 14.69 10.20 -10.63
N SER A 212 13.57 10.91 -10.68
CA SER A 212 12.37 10.43 -11.38
C SER A 212 12.57 10.39 -12.90
N ASP A 213 13.43 11.26 -13.47
CA ASP A 213 13.82 11.21 -14.88
C ASP A 213 14.67 9.97 -15.18
N ALA A 214 15.57 9.58 -14.27
CA ALA A 214 16.33 8.34 -14.41
C ALA A 214 15.40 7.11 -14.48
N TYR A 215 14.40 7.03 -13.59
CA TYR A 215 13.37 5.98 -13.65
C TYR A 215 12.54 6.02 -14.92
N TYR A 216 12.16 7.20 -15.37
CA TYR A 216 11.40 7.36 -16.61
C TYR A 216 12.19 6.87 -17.84
N ASN A 217 13.47 7.23 -17.91
CA ASN A 217 14.35 6.80 -19.00
C ASN A 217 14.62 5.29 -18.94
N LEU A 218 14.92 4.75 -17.75
CA LEU A 218 15.09 3.31 -17.55
C LEU A 218 13.82 2.54 -17.97
N ALA A 219 12.64 3.02 -17.56
CA ALA A 219 11.38 2.38 -17.95
C ALA A 219 11.16 2.35 -19.47
N LYS A 220 11.49 3.44 -20.17
CA LYS A 220 11.46 3.48 -21.65
C LYS A 220 12.39 2.44 -22.26
N GLU A 221 13.60 2.36 -21.73
CA GLU A 221 14.64 1.43 -22.21
C GLU A 221 14.23 -0.04 -21.99
N LEU A 222 13.77 -0.37 -20.77
CA LEU A 222 13.29 -1.70 -20.45
C LEU A 222 12.13 -2.11 -21.36
N LYS A 223 11.17 -1.22 -21.60
CA LYS A 223 10.05 -1.50 -22.49
C LYS A 223 10.49 -1.68 -23.95
N ALA A 224 11.41 -0.86 -24.44
CA ALA A 224 11.97 -1.01 -25.80
C ALA A 224 12.70 -2.35 -25.99
N GLN A 225 13.29 -2.89 -24.92
CA GLN A 225 13.95 -4.18 -24.89
C GLN A 225 13.00 -5.37 -24.63
N GLY A 226 11.70 -5.14 -24.49
CA GLY A 226 10.72 -6.17 -24.15
C GLY A 226 10.89 -6.77 -22.76
N VAL A 227 11.53 -6.05 -21.82
CA VAL A 227 11.64 -6.47 -20.42
C VAL A 227 10.29 -6.30 -19.72
N PRO A 228 9.84 -7.28 -18.94
CA PRO A 228 8.51 -7.26 -18.31
C PRO A 228 8.47 -6.30 -17.11
N LEU A 229 8.21 -5.04 -17.37
CA LEU A 229 7.93 -4.01 -16.36
C LEU A 229 6.45 -3.62 -16.45
N ASP A 230 5.72 -3.79 -15.35
CA ASP A 230 4.29 -3.46 -15.29
C ASP A 230 4.01 -2.12 -14.63
N GLY A 231 4.87 -1.64 -13.71
CA GLY A 231 4.61 -0.39 -13.02
C GLY A 231 5.81 0.23 -12.30
N ILE A 232 5.56 1.43 -11.77
CA ILE A 232 6.47 2.19 -10.92
C ILE A 232 5.76 2.45 -9.59
N GLY A 233 6.41 2.11 -8.48
CA GLY A 233 6.04 2.49 -7.13
C GLY A 233 6.76 3.78 -6.74
N LEU A 234 6.00 4.75 -6.26
CA LEU A 234 6.51 5.97 -5.66
C LEU A 234 6.26 5.82 -4.14
N GLN A 235 7.33 5.76 -3.35
CA GLN A 235 7.19 5.48 -1.91
C GLN A 235 6.38 6.56 -1.18
N ALA A 236 6.58 7.82 -1.54
CA ALA A 236 5.92 8.98 -0.95
C ALA A 236 6.16 9.14 0.56
N HIS A 237 7.40 8.91 1.00
CA HIS A 237 7.88 9.30 2.32
C HIS A 237 8.09 10.82 2.36
N LEU A 238 7.04 11.56 2.70
CA LEU A 238 7.03 13.01 2.67
C LEU A 238 7.38 13.61 4.04
N ALA A 239 7.82 14.87 4.03
CA ALA A 239 8.12 15.62 5.24
C ALA A 239 7.69 17.08 5.09
N LEU A 240 6.91 17.61 6.02
CA LEU A 240 6.35 18.95 5.93
C LEU A 240 7.41 20.04 5.72
N GLN A 241 8.60 19.87 6.31
CA GLN A 241 9.69 20.84 6.21
C GLN A 241 10.35 20.92 4.82
N TYR A 242 10.11 19.95 3.92
CA TYR A 242 10.69 19.95 2.57
C TYR A 242 9.71 20.39 1.47
N GLY A 243 8.45 20.64 1.81
CA GLY A 243 7.42 21.05 0.87
C GLY A 243 6.74 19.88 0.14
N TYR A 244 5.54 20.14 -0.38
CA TYR A 244 4.76 19.16 -1.13
C TYR A 244 5.33 18.99 -2.55
N PRO A 245 5.38 17.77 -3.10
CA PRO A 245 5.83 17.51 -4.47
C PRO A 245 4.76 17.95 -5.48
N THR A 246 4.70 19.24 -5.78
CA THR A 246 3.62 19.88 -6.57
C THR A 246 3.45 19.31 -7.99
N THR A 247 4.40 18.54 -8.50
CA THR A 247 4.34 17.88 -9.80
C THR A 247 4.01 16.38 -9.71
N LEU A 248 3.51 15.90 -8.55
CA LEU A 248 3.19 14.49 -8.33
C LEU A 248 2.22 13.94 -9.39
N GLU A 249 1.09 14.62 -9.61
CA GLU A 249 0.10 14.20 -10.62
C GLU A 249 0.70 14.13 -12.02
N ASP A 250 1.47 15.13 -12.43
CA ASP A 250 2.13 15.17 -13.74
C ASP A 250 3.12 14.01 -13.90
N ASN A 251 3.84 13.68 -12.83
CA ASN A 251 4.78 12.58 -12.83
C ASN A 251 4.08 11.21 -12.91
N LEU A 252 3.00 10.99 -12.15
CA LEU A 252 2.13 9.82 -12.28
C LEU A 252 1.58 9.69 -13.72
N ARG A 253 1.11 10.79 -14.31
CA ARG A 253 0.64 10.83 -15.71
C ARG A 253 1.73 10.49 -16.70
N ARG A 254 2.96 10.95 -16.46
CA ARG A 254 4.13 10.69 -17.31
C ARG A 254 4.43 9.20 -17.41
N PHE A 255 4.51 8.49 -16.29
CA PHE A 255 4.68 7.04 -16.26
C PHE A 255 3.48 6.31 -16.87
N SER A 256 2.27 6.76 -16.61
CA SER A 256 1.04 6.19 -17.18
C SER A 256 1.02 6.26 -18.71
N LYS A 257 1.57 7.33 -19.31
CA LYS A 257 1.70 7.46 -20.78
C LYS A 257 2.64 6.42 -21.40
N LEU A 258 3.56 5.84 -20.62
CA LEU A 258 4.37 4.70 -21.04
C LEU A 258 3.58 3.38 -21.01
N GLY A 259 2.32 3.40 -20.58
CA GLY A 259 1.50 2.20 -20.39
C GLY A 259 1.81 1.44 -19.10
N LEU A 260 2.51 2.08 -18.15
CA LEU A 260 2.80 1.52 -16.82
C LEU A 260 1.70 1.87 -15.82
N ASP A 261 1.45 0.96 -14.89
CA ASP A 261 0.70 1.28 -13.68
C ASP A 261 1.60 2.07 -12.73
N THR A 262 1.02 2.95 -11.93
CA THR A 262 1.70 3.63 -10.81
C THR A 262 1.00 3.29 -9.50
N ALA A 263 1.71 3.36 -8.40
CA ALA A 263 1.15 3.23 -7.06
C ALA A 263 1.94 4.12 -6.10
N LEU A 264 1.24 4.67 -5.10
CA LEU A 264 1.87 5.30 -3.95
C LEU A 264 2.04 4.20 -2.90
N THR A 265 3.28 3.80 -2.61
CA THR A 265 3.55 2.48 -2.03
C THR A 265 3.86 2.48 -0.56
N GLU A 266 4.27 3.63 0.01
CA GLU A 266 4.81 3.70 1.37
C GLU A 266 4.51 5.05 2.03
N VAL A 267 3.30 5.59 1.80
CA VAL A 267 2.95 6.96 2.19
C VAL A 267 3.04 7.16 3.69
N ASP A 268 3.89 8.06 4.09
CA ASP A 268 3.89 8.73 5.37
C ASP A 268 4.25 10.22 5.19
N ILE A 269 3.74 11.08 6.08
CA ILE A 269 3.97 12.53 6.02
C ILE A 269 4.44 13.00 7.38
N ARG A 270 5.75 12.91 7.61
CA ARG A 270 6.36 13.24 8.90
C ARG A 270 6.49 14.73 9.12
N MET A 271 6.62 15.11 10.36
CA MET A 271 6.84 16.49 10.79
C MET A 271 7.85 16.58 11.93
N ILE A 272 8.53 17.72 12.06
CA ILE A 272 9.34 18.03 13.24
C ILE A 272 8.38 18.21 14.42
N LEU A 273 8.64 17.48 15.51
CA LEU A 273 7.83 17.53 16.74
C LEU A 273 8.08 18.84 17.53
N PRO A 274 7.12 19.32 18.34
CA PRO A 274 5.81 18.72 18.59
C PRO A 274 4.85 18.87 17.43
N ALA A 275 3.88 17.94 17.34
CA ALA A 275 2.77 18.00 16.38
C ALA A 275 1.77 19.07 16.84
N THR A 276 1.83 20.25 16.21
CA THR A 276 0.85 21.34 16.47
C THR A 276 -0.40 21.16 15.60
N GLU A 277 -1.51 21.81 15.97
CA GLU A 277 -2.75 21.80 15.18
C GLU A 277 -2.51 22.24 13.73
N GLU A 278 -1.66 23.27 13.52
CA GLU A 278 -1.30 23.76 12.19
C GLU A 278 -0.60 22.69 11.36
N LYS A 279 0.40 21.98 11.95
CA LYS A 279 1.12 20.91 11.27
C LYS A 279 0.20 19.73 10.96
N LEU A 280 -0.70 19.38 11.88
CA LEU A 280 -1.67 18.31 11.66
C LEU A 280 -2.68 18.67 10.57
N ALA A 281 -3.08 19.95 10.47
CA ALA A 281 -3.94 20.45 9.39
C ALA A 281 -3.20 20.41 8.05
N GLN A 282 -1.96 20.86 7.99
CA GLN A 282 -1.13 20.78 6.79
C GLN A 282 -0.88 19.34 6.35
N GLN A 283 -0.60 18.43 7.30
CA GLN A 283 -0.48 17.00 7.02
C GLN A 283 -1.76 16.44 6.40
N ALA A 284 -2.91 16.81 6.95
CA ALA A 284 -4.21 16.38 6.44
C ALA A 284 -4.45 16.88 5.00
N GLU A 285 -4.10 18.12 4.68
CA GLU A 285 -4.15 18.66 3.32
C GLU A 285 -3.29 17.83 2.38
N TRP A 286 -2.04 17.54 2.74
CA TRP A 286 -1.16 16.74 1.88
C TRP A 286 -1.61 15.30 1.68
N TYR A 287 -2.22 14.68 2.69
CA TYR A 287 -2.85 13.37 2.53
C TYR A 287 -4.04 13.40 1.56
N ALA A 288 -4.83 14.47 1.57
CA ALA A 288 -5.88 14.69 0.58
C ALA A 288 -5.29 14.86 -0.83
N ASP A 289 -4.30 15.74 -0.99
CA ASP A 289 -3.65 16.03 -2.27
C ASP A 289 -3.00 14.78 -2.89
N VAL A 290 -2.31 13.98 -2.08
CA VAL A 290 -1.73 12.69 -2.49
C VAL A 290 -2.82 11.73 -2.98
N THR A 291 -3.95 11.69 -2.27
CA THR A 291 -5.09 10.84 -2.63
C THR A 291 -5.73 11.30 -3.94
N GLU A 292 -5.99 12.60 -4.08
CA GLU A 292 -6.57 13.21 -5.28
C GLU A 292 -5.67 13.05 -6.50
N ALA A 293 -4.35 13.24 -6.34
CA ALA A 293 -3.38 13.01 -7.41
C ALA A 293 -3.43 11.56 -7.94
N CYS A 294 -3.55 10.58 -7.06
CA CYS A 294 -3.73 9.19 -7.47
C CYS A 294 -5.07 8.95 -8.19
N LEU A 295 -6.15 9.51 -7.68
CA LEU A 295 -7.49 9.38 -8.28
C LEU A 295 -7.56 10.03 -9.67
N ALA A 296 -6.88 11.16 -9.88
CA ALA A 296 -6.84 11.89 -11.14
C ALA A 296 -6.12 11.11 -12.27
N VAL A 297 -5.34 10.09 -11.93
CA VAL A 297 -4.55 9.30 -12.89
C VAL A 297 -5.09 7.88 -13.00
N ARG A 298 -5.70 7.53 -14.15
CA ARG A 298 -6.37 6.24 -14.36
C ARG A 298 -5.50 5.03 -14.03
N ARG A 299 -4.18 5.09 -14.26
CA ARG A 299 -3.23 4.01 -13.99
C ARG A 299 -2.55 4.12 -12.62
N CYS A 300 -2.90 5.08 -11.76
CA CYS A 300 -2.59 4.97 -10.34
C CYS A 300 -3.55 3.96 -9.73
N VAL A 301 -3.03 2.80 -9.34
CA VAL A 301 -3.85 1.63 -8.97
C VAL A 301 -4.18 1.56 -7.49
N GLY A 302 -3.51 2.36 -6.67
CA GLY A 302 -3.77 2.42 -5.23
C GLY A 302 -2.73 3.17 -4.42
N ILE A 303 -3.02 3.26 -3.14
CA ILE A 303 -2.24 3.96 -2.12
C ILE A 303 -2.01 2.98 -0.98
N THR A 304 -0.79 2.92 -0.45
CA THR A 304 -0.43 2.16 0.75
C THR A 304 0.26 3.12 1.73
N VAL A 305 -0.23 3.23 2.94
CA VAL A 305 0.49 3.94 4.03
C VAL A 305 1.55 3.02 4.63
N TRP A 306 2.73 3.58 5.02
CA TRP A 306 3.81 2.76 5.58
C TRP A 306 3.65 2.61 7.08
N ASP A 307 2.86 1.60 7.46
CA ASP A 307 2.06 1.49 8.65
C ASP A 307 0.87 2.48 8.65
N TRP A 308 -0.12 2.26 9.51
CA TRP A 308 -1.31 3.10 9.57
C TRP A 308 -1.38 3.96 10.85
N THR A 309 -0.54 3.64 11.87
CA THR A 309 -0.56 4.29 13.20
C THR A 309 0.82 4.78 13.62
N ASP A 310 0.87 5.94 14.23
CA ASP A 310 2.10 6.51 14.78
C ASP A 310 2.78 5.59 15.81
N LYS A 311 2.03 4.68 16.46
CA LYS A 311 2.53 3.73 17.46
C LYS A 311 3.64 2.82 16.93
N TYR A 312 3.55 2.41 15.68
CA TYR A 312 4.50 1.49 15.03
C TYR A 312 5.29 2.13 13.91
N SER A 313 5.19 3.46 13.77
CA SER A 313 5.92 4.20 12.75
C SER A 313 7.44 4.03 12.88
N TRP A 314 8.10 3.77 11.74
CA TRP A 314 9.55 3.71 11.65
C TRP A 314 10.23 5.07 11.82
N ILE A 315 9.49 6.16 11.61
CA ILE A 315 10.01 7.53 11.54
C ILE A 315 10.84 7.92 12.77
N PRO A 316 10.35 7.76 14.03
CA PRO A 316 11.12 8.21 15.21
C PRO A 316 12.45 7.49 15.39
N ALA A 317 12.59 6.28 14.86
CA ALA A 317 13.83 5.50 14.94
C ALA A 317 14.89 5.97 13.93
N PHE A 318 14.49 6.61 12.83
CA PHE A 318 15.38 7.05 11.74
C PHE A 318 15.61 8.56 11.70
N PHE A 319 14.61 9.35 12.14
CA PHE A 319 14.62 10.81 12.08
C PHE A 319 14.42 11.39 13.47
N GLU A 320 15.52 11.68 14.16
CA GLU A 320 15.49 12.23 15.52
C GLU A 320 14.67 13.53 15.57
N GLY A 321 13.71 13.60 16.48
CA GLY A 321 12.83 14.75 16.65
C GLY A 321 11.71 14.87 15.63
N GLU A 322 11.53 13.88 14.73
CA GLU A 322 10.41 13.82 13.78
C GLU A 322 9.44 12.68 14.14
N GLY A 323 8.19 12.79 13.71
CA GLY A 323 7.15 11.77 14.00
C GLY A 323 5.77 12.19 13.54
N ALA A 324 4.75 11.64 14.20
CA ALA A 324 3.33 11.89 13.95
C ALA A 324 2.95 11.79 12.46
N ALA A 325 3.52 10.80 11.76
CA ALA A 325 3.53 10.74 10.30
C ALA A 325 2.29 10.11 9.67
N LEU A 326 1.49 9.36 10.45
CA LEU A 326 0.48 8.43 9.95
C LEU A 326 -0.97 8.89 10.24
N PRO A 327 -1.99 8.29 9.58
CA PRO A 327 -3.38 8.74 9.70
C PRO A 327 -4.03 8.51 11.07
N TRP A 328 -3.52 7.59 11.89
CA TRP A 328 -3.96 7.36 13.28
C TRP A 328 -2.81 7.64 14.24
N ASP A 329 -3.16 8.09 15.43
CA ASP A 329 -2.21 8.31 16.53
C ASP A 329 -1.75 7.01 17.22
N GLU A 330 -0.90 7.12 18.23
CA GLU A 330 -0.39 6.00 19.03
C GLU A 330 -1.48 5.27 19.83
N GLN A 331 -2.62 5.90 20.06
CA GLN A 331 -3.78 5.35 20.76
C GLN A 331 -4.84 4.82 19.79
N PHE A 332 -4.49 4.70 18.49
CA PHE A 332 -5.37 4.26 17.41
C PHE A 332 -6.59 5.17 17.18
N GLN A 333 -6.47 6.45 17.56
CA GLN A 333 -7.50 7.43 17.26
C GLN A 333 -7.23 8.06 15.88
N PRO A 334 -8.26 8.20 15.03
CA PRO A 334 -8.09 8.80 13.71
C PRO A 334 -7.72 10.28 13.83
N LYS A 335 -6.63 10.67 13.19
CA LYS A 335 -6.14 12.05 13.08
C LYS A 335 -6.86 12.82 11.97
N PRO A 336 -6.69 14.16 11.86
CA PRO A 336 -7.21 14.94 10.73
C PRO A 336 -6.87 14.33 9.37
N ALA A 337 -5.69 13.75 9.22
CA ALA A 337 -5.24 13.04 8.01
C ALA A 337 -6.20 11.93 7.56
N TYR A 338 -6.69 11.08 8.49
CA TYR A 338 -7.68 10.05 8.18
C TYR A 338 -8.96 10.64 7.55
N PHE A 339 -9.48 11.71 8.15
CA PHE A 339 -10.70 12.35 7.65
C PHE A 339 -10.49 13.04 6.31
N ALA A 340 -9.30 13.59 6.07
CA ALA A 340 -8.92 14.19 4.79
C ALA A 340 -8.86 13.16 3.67
N ILE A 341 -8.20 12.01 3.90
CA ILE A 341 -8.20 10.87 2.97
C ILE A 341 -9.64 10.43 2.65
N ARG A 342 -10.48 10.26 3.69
CA ARG A 342 -11.89 9.90 3.49
C ARG A 342 -12.66 10.95 2.69
N GLY A 343 -12.34 12.22 2.87
CA GLY A 343 -12.92 13.34 2.11
C GLY A 343 -12.59 13.23 0.62
N ALA A 344 -11.32 13.04 0.31
CA ALA A 344 -10.82 12.88 -1.06
C ALA A 344 -11.36 11.63 -1.77
N LEU A 345 -11.64 10.55 -1.02
CA LEU A 345 -12.19 9.30 -1.56
C LEU A 345 -13.73 9.29 -1.71
N LYS A 346 -14.46 10.32 -1.30
CA LYS A 346 -15.94 10.39 -1.45
C LYS A 346 -16.35 10.90 -2.81
#